data_80e01f01e526beb2e7d21005d883c602
#
_entry.id   80e01f01e526beb2e7d21005d883c602
#
_cell.length_a   1.000
_cell.length_b   1.000
_cell.length_c   1.000
_cell.angle_alpha   90.00
_cell.angle_beta   90.00
_cell.angle_gamma   90.00
#
_symmetry.space_group_name_H-M   'P 1'
#
loop_
_entity.id
_entity.type
_entity.pdbx_description
1 polymer ?
#
loop_
_entity_poly.entity_id
_entity_poly.type
_entity_poly.pdbx_seq_one_letter_code
_entity_poly.pdbx_strand_id
1 'polypeptide(L)'
;MDLLNAVKGINDVLWNYILIFLLCGTGIIFTVSLKFVQVSKFKESFKKAFGGISLRGKKAGKDGMSSFQSLATAVAAQVGTGNLAGAATAIVSGGPGAIFWMWISAFLGMATIFGEAVLAQIFKEKVNGEVTGGPAYYISKGLKSKFLASFF
;
A
#
# COMPACT_ATOMS: atom_id res chain seq x y z
N MET A 1 11.82 18.35 31.55
CA MET A 1 12.63 18.42 30.29
C MET A 1 12.84 17.05 29.66
N ASP A 2 12.60 15.99 30.40
CA ASP A 2 13.09 14.67 30.01
C ASP A 2 12.13 13.83 29.15
N LEU A 3 10.82 13.94 29.37
CA LEU A 3 9.83 13.15 28.62
C LEU A 3 9.78 13.56 27.13
N LEU A 4 9.80 14.85 26.84
CA LEU A 4 9.77 15.35 25.45
C LEU A 4 11.02 14.95 24.67
N ASN A 5 12.19 15.00 25.32
CA ASN A 5 13.45 14.59 24.71
C ASN A 5 13.52 13.08 24.52
N ALA A 6 13.00 12.29 25.46
CA ALA A 6 12.88 10.85 25.30
C ALA A 6 11.95 10.47 24.14
N VAL A 7 10.78 11.10 24.03
CA VAL A 7 9.84 10.86 22.92
C VAL A 7 10.46 11.25 21.58
N LYS A 8 11.15 12.40 21.50
CA LYS A 8 11.88 12.77 20.28
C LYS A 8 12.95 11.77 19.91
N GLY A 9 13.78 11.32 20.86
CA GLY A 9 14.80 10.34 20.60
C GLY A 9 14.24 9.01 20.08
N ILE A 10 13.15 8.51 20.68
CA ILE A 10 12.47 7.30 20.21
C ILE A 10 11.91 7.52 18.79
N ASN A 11 11.27 8.65 18.55
CA ASN A 11 10.73 9.00 17.25
C ASN A 11 11.81 9.05 16.16
N ASP A 12 12.96 9.67 16.46
CA ASP A 12 14.07 9.76 15.53
C ASP A 12 14.65 8.38 15.17
N VAL A 13 14.78 7.49 16.13
CA VAL A 13 15.24 6.12 15.88
C VAL A 13 14.22 5.33 15.06
N LEU A 14 12.93 5.44 15.40
CA LEU A 14 11.87 4.74 14.69
C LEU A 14 11.79 5.20 13.22
N TRP A 15 11.76 6.50 12.97
CA TRP A 15 11.59 7.04 11.62
C TRP A 15 12.85 6.94 10.76
N ASN A 16 14.02 7.29 11.31
CA ASN A 16 15.23 7.39 10.51
C ASN A 16 15.93 6.04 10.28
N TYR A 17 15.65 5.03 11.12
CA TYR A 17 16.29 3.73 10.99
C TYR A 17 15.28 2.60 10.81
N ILE A 18 14.45 2.34 11.81
CA ILE A 18 13.62 1.13 11.84
C ILE A 18 12.63 1.10 10.68
N LEU A 19 11.87 2.17 10.47
CA LEU A 19 10.86 2.24 9.41
C LEU A 19 11.49 2.18 8.01
N ILE A 20 12.60 2.89 7.79
CA ILE A 20 13.28 2.86 6.50
C ILE A 20 13.76 1.44 6.17
N PHE A 21 14.45 0.77 7.12
CA PHE A 21 14.94 -0.59 6.90
C PHE A 21 13.79 -1.60 6.73
N LEU A 22 12.72 -1.47 7.49
CA LEU A 22 11.55 -2.35 7.34
C LEU A 22 10.85 -2.13 5.99
N LEU A 23 10.58 -0.88 5.60
CA LEU A 23 9.90 -0.58 4.35
C LEU A 23 10.74 -0.95 3.13
N CYS A 24 12.01 -0.58 3.11
CA CYS A 24 12.89 -0.95 2.01
C CYS A 24 13.16 -2.46 1.98
N GLY A 25 13.42 -3.06 3.13
CA GLY A 25 13.68 -4.50 3.24
C GLY A 25 12.48 -5.34 2.80
N THR A 26 11.30 -5.04 3.29
CA THR A 26 10.07 -5.71 2.84
C THR A 26 9.79 -5.48 1.37
N GLY A 27 9.99 -4.25 0.88
CA GLY A 27 9.83 -3.93 -0.53
C GLY A 27 10.78 -4.71 -1.44
N ILE A 28 12.03 -4.89 -1.04
CA ILE A 28 13.03 -5.71 -1.77
C ILE A 28 12.62 -7.19 -1.72
N ILE A 29 12.26 -7.72 -0.55
CA ILE A 29 11.82 -9.11 -0.40
C ILE A 29 10.62 -9.40 -1.31
N PHE A 30 9.60 -8.55 -1.27
CA PHE A 30 8.43 -8.71 -2.12
C PHE A 30 8.77 -8.54 -3.61
N THR A 31 9.62 -7.59 -3.98
CA THR A 31 10.05 -7.39 -5.37
C THR A 31 10.71 -8.64 -5.93
N VAL A 32 11.63 -9.24 -5.18
CA VAL A 32 12.34 -10.48 -5.60
C VAL A 32 11.39 -11.68 -5.58
N SER A 33 10.64 -11.87 -4.50
CA SER A 33 9.70 -13.00 -4.33
C SER A 33 8.60 -13.00 -5.38
N LEU A 34 8.10 -11.83 -5.79
CA LEU A 34 7.07 -11.65 -6.80
C LEU A 34 7.65 -11.49 -8.23
N LYS A 35 8.95 -11.78 -8.42
CA LYS A 35 9.65 -11.74 -9.72
C LYS A 35 9.45 -10.40 -10.44
N PHE A 36 9.71 -9.30 -9.74
CA PHE A 36 9.57 -7.92 -10.26
C PHE A 36 8.18 -7.66 -10.84
N VAL A 37 7.14 -7.92 -10.06
CA VAL A 37 5.74 -7.75 -10.46
C VAL A 37 5.44 -6.35 -11.02
N GLN A 38 6.14 -5.33 -10.54
CA GLN A 38 6.01 -3.93 -10.99
C GLN A 38 6.27 -3.79 -12.50
N VAL A 39 7.20 -4.57 -13.03
CA VAL A 39 7.57 -4.55 -14.46
C VAL A 39 6.85 -5.66 -15.22
N SER A 40 6.88 -6.89 -14.70
CA SER A 40 6.35 -8.08 -15.38
C SER A 40 4.83 -8.00 -15.62
N LYS A 41 4.09 -7.38 -14.71
CA LYS A 41 2.63 -7.23 -14.80
C LYS A 41 2.15 -5.83 -15.20
N PHE A 42 3.06 -4.91 -15.46
CA PHE A 42 2.72 -3.52 -15.77
C PHE A 42 1.74 -3.40 -16.95
N LYS A 43 2.06 -4.03 -18.08
CA LYS A 43 1.23 -3.98 -19.29
C LYS A 43 -0.16 -4.56 -19.06
N GLU A 44 -0.24 -5.67 -18.34
CA GLU A 44 -1.50 -6.33 -18.02
C GLU A 44 -2.36 -5.46 -17.08
N SER A 45 -1.73 -4.91 -16.05
CA SER A 45 -2.39 -4.03 -15.07
C SER A 45 -2.89 -2.75 -15.73
N PHE A 46 -2.08 -2.13 -16.56
CA PHE A 46 -2.46 -0.94 -17.33
C PHE A 46 -3.64 -1.22 -18.25
N LYS A 47 -3.61 -2.33 -19.00
CA LYS A 47 -4.72 -2.74 -19.85
C LYS A 47 -6.00 -3.01 -19.06
N LYS A 48 -5.91 -3.62 -17.89
CA LYS A 48 -7.08 -3.87 -17.03
C LYS A 48 -7.63 -2.60 -16.41
N ALA A 49 -6.76 -1.69 -15.98
CA ALA A 49 -7.18 -0.43 -15.36
C ALA A 49 -7.85 0.51 -16.39
N PHE A 50 -7.24 0.65 -17.56
CA PHE A 50 -7.66 1.65 -18.54
C PHE A 50 -8.36 1.07 -19.78
N GLY A 51 -8.14 -0.20 -20.13
CA GLY A 51 -8.76 -0.85 -21.29
C GLY A 51 -10.26 -1.11 -21.20
N GLY A 52 -10.84 -0.91 -20.02
CA GLY A 52 -12.27 -1.04 -19.75
C GLY A 52 -12.98 0.29 -19.49
N ILE A 53 -12.33 1.43 -19.75
CA ILE A 53 -12.94 2.75 -19.60
C ILE A 53 -13.99 2.90 -20.69
N SER A 54 -15.22 2.57 -20.36
CA SER A 54 -16.40 2.94 -21.14
C SER A 54 -17.06 4.12 -20.45
N LEU A 55 -17.22 5.23 -21.14
CA LEU A 55 -17.97 6.39 -20.65
C LEU A 55 -19.42 6.05 -20.25
N ARG A 56 -19.90 4.87 -20.64
CA ARG A 56 -21.21 4.30 -20.28
C ARG A 56 -21.13 3.20 -19.19
N GLY A 57 -19.99 3.03 -18.50
CA GLY A 57 -19.83 2.11 -17.39
C GLY A 57 -20.25 0.67 -17.73
N LYS A 58 -19.30 -0.27 -17.89
CA LYS A 58 -19.65 -1.68 -17.78
C LYS A 58 -20.18 -1.89 -16.37
N LYS A 59 -21.42 -2.38 -16.25
CA LYS A 59 -22.00 -2.75 -14.96
C LYS A 59 -21.04 -3.70 -14.25
N ALA A 60 -20.63 -3.31 -13.05
CA ALA A 60 -19.99 -4.24 -12.13
C ALA A 60 -20.91 -5.47 -11.98
N GLY A 61 -20.35 -6.65 -11.89
CA GLY A 61 -21.13 -7.84 -11.53
C GLY A 61 -21.86 -7.58 -10.20
N LYS A 62 -22.91 -8.34 -9.91
CA LYS A 62 -23.82 -8.12 -8.75
C LYS A 62 -23.15 -7.90 -7.40
N ASP A 63 -21.86 -8.23 -7.26
CA ASP A 63 -21.11 -8.22 -5.99
C ASP A 63 -19.72 -7.54 -6.09
N GLY A 64 -19.44 -6.68 -7.05
CA GLY A 64 -18.09 -6.12 -7.18
C GLY A 64 -17.99 -4.80 -7.92
N MET A 65 -16.89 -4.08 -7.68
CA MET A 65 -16.52 -2.85 -8.40
C MET A 65 -15.77 -3.19 -9.69
N SER A 66 -15.90 -2.34 -10.72
CA SER A 66 -15.05 -2.45 -11.91
C SER A 66 -13.59 -2.12 -11.57
N SER A 67 -12.64 -2.60 -12.38
CA SER A 67 -11.21 -2.33 -12.16
C SER A 67 -10.89 -0.83 -12.11
N PHE A 68 -11.57 -0.03 -12.92
CA PHE A 68 -11.41 1.43 -12.90
C PHE A 68 -12.00 2.07 -11.64
N GLN A 69 -13.18 1.64 -11.19
CA GLN A 69 -13.77 2.11 -9.93
C GLN A 69 -12.88 1.75 -8.73
N SER A 70 -12.34 0.53 -8.70
CA SER A 70 -11.42 0.10 -7.66
C SER A 70 -10.14 0.95 -7.64
N LEU A 71 -9.56 1.24 -8.82
CA LEU A 71 -8.41 2.13 -8.94
C LEU A 71 -8.74 3.55 -8.47
N ALA A 72 -9.86 4.12 -8.93
CA ALA A 72 -10.26 5.47 -8.56
C ALA A 72 -10.52 5.60 -7.04
N THR A 73 -11.16 4.60 -6.44
CA THR A 73 -11.39 4.55 -4.99
C THR A 73 -10.08 4.45 -4.22
N ALA A 74 -9.16 3.59 -4.67
CA ALA A 74 -7.85 3.43 -4.03
C ALA A 74 -7.04 4.73 -4.10
N VAL A 75 -7.00 5.40 -5.25
CA VAL A 75 -6.33 6.69 -5.42
C VAL A 75 -6.97 7.75 -4.52
N ALA A 76 -8.30 7.84 -4.49
CA ALA A 76 -9.01 8.81 -3.67
C ALA A 76 -8.78 8.59 -2.15
N ALA A 77 -8.65 7.34 -1.74
CA ALA A 77 -8.37 7.00 -0.33
C ALA A 77 -6.91 7.26 0.07
N GLN A 78 -5.96 7.12 -0.85
CA GLN A 78 -4.53 7.22 -0.56
C GLN A 78 -3.95 8.63 -0.78
N VAL A 79 -4.51 9.40 -1.71
CA VAL A 79 -4.03 10.75 -2.01
C VAL A 79 -4.75 11.77 -1.11
N GLY A 80 -4.02 12.27 -0.13
CA GLY A 80 -4.49 13.28 0.80
C GLY A 80 -3.59 14.51 0.84
N THR A 81 -4.02 15.55 1.56
CA THR A 81 -3.21 16.77 1.78
C THR A 81 -1.87 16.49 2.44
N GLY A 82 -1.80 15.44 3.29
CA GLY A 82 -0.56 15.00 3.92
C GLY A 82 0.51 14.54 2.92
N ASN A 83 0.11 13.90 1.84
CA ASN A 83 1.06 13.46 0.80
C ASN A 83 1.67 14.65 0.06
N LEU A 84 0.86 15.68 -0.21
CA LEU A 84 1.34 16.92 -0.85
C LEU A 84 2.29 17.69 0.07
N ALA A 85 1.91 17.87 1.32
CA ALA A 85 2.75 18.52 2.32
C ALA A 85 4.05 17.74 2.57
N GLY A 86 3.96 16.41 2.67
CA GLY A 86 5.11 15.53 2.85
C GLY A 86 6.10 15.60 1.69
N ALA A 87 5.61 15.58 0.45
CA ALA A 87 6.44 15.74 -0.73
C ALA A 87 7.13 17.11 -0.79
N ALA A 88 6.38 18.19 -0.50
CA ALA A 88 6.94 19.54 -0.44
C ALA A 88 8.03 19.65 0.63
N THR A 89 7.77 19.15 1.84
CA THR A 89 8.75 19.15 2.94
C THR A 89 10.00 18.34 2.60
N ALA A 90 9.83 17.17 1.97
CA ALA A 90 10.95 16.34 1.53
C ALA A 90 11.85 17.07 0.51
N ILE A 91 11.26 17.79 -0.44
CA ILE A 91 12.00 18.57 -1.43
C ILE A 91 12.72 19.76 -0.77
N VAL A 92 12.06 20.46 0.15
CA VAL A 92 12.66 21.60 0.87
C VAL A 92 13.84 21.14 1.73
N SER A 93 13.71 19.99 2.41
CA SER A 93 14.75 19.49 3.31
C SER A 93 15.87 18.73 2.61
N GLY A 94 15.55 17.96 1.57
CA GLY A 94 16.47 17.05 0.89
C GLY A 94 16.91 17.52 -0.51
N GLY A 95 16.40 18.68 -0.96
CA GLY A 95 16.67 19.19 -2.30
C GLY A 95 16.12 18.32 -3.43
N PRO A 96 16.56 18.57 -4.68
CA PRO A 96 16.08 17.81 -5.85
C PRO A 96 16.33 16.31 -5.78
N GLY A 97 17.37 15.88 -5.05
CA GLY A 97 17.68 14.46 -4.84
C GLY A 97 16.60 13.69 -4.09
N ALA A 98 15.77 14.38 -3.31
CA ALA A 98 14.65 13.75 -2.61
C ALA A 98 13.67 13.08 -3.59
N ILE A 99 13.43 13.68 -4.76
CA ILE A 99 12.53 13.13 -5.79
C ILE A 99 13.02 11.76 -6.27
N PHE A 100 14.30 11.61 -6.48
CA PHE A 100 14.90 10.33 -6.90
C PHE A 100 14.64 9.23 -5.86
N TRP A 101 14.87 9.53 -4.58
CA TRP A 101 14.62 8.56 -3.50
C TRP A 101 13.13 8.27 -3.30
N MET A 102 12.26 9.25 -3.52
CA MET A 102 10.81 9.03 -3.52
C MET A 102 10.39 8.06 -4.63
N TRP A 103 10.98 8.13 -5.82
CA TRP A 103 10.70 7.17 -6.90
C TRP A 103 11.18 5.75 -6.56
N ILE A 104 12.37 5.62 -5.99
CA ILE A 104 12.87 4.30 -5.54
C ILE A 104 11.94 3.71 -4.48
N SER A 105 11.59 4.50 -3.48
CA SER A 105 10.66 4.09 -2.43
C SER A 105 9.29 3.69 -2.98
N ALA A 106 8.74 4.47 -3.91
CA ALA A 106 7.49 4.15 -4.58
C ALA A 106 7.57 2.84 -5.37
N PHE A 107 8.67 2.61 -6.09
CA PHE A 107 8.88 1.37 -6.84
C PHE A 107 8.87 0.15 -5.92
N LEU A 108 9.55 0.21 -4.78
CA LEU A 108 9.56 -0.86 -3.79
C LEU A 108 8.17 -1.04 -3.15
N GLY A 109 7.50 0.07 -2.85
CA GLY A 109 6.14 0.07 -2.29
C GLY A 109 5.10 -0.59 -3.19
N MET A 110 5.25 -0.51 -4.52
CA MET A 110 4.34 -1.18 -5.46
C MET A 110 4.28 -2.70 -5.24
N ALA A 111 5.41 -3.36 -4.97
CA ALA A 111 5.45 -4.79 -4.71
C ALA A 111 4.76 -5.15 -3.40
N THR A 112 4.95 -4.33 -2.37
CA THR A 112 4.33 -4.53 -1.06
C THR A 112 2.82 -4.41 -1.15
N ILE A 113 2.31 -3.34 -1.77
CA ILE A 113 0.87 -3.13 -1.98
C ILE A 113 0.25 -4.24 -2.82
N PHE A 114 0.96 -4.73 -3.85
CA PHE A 114 0.49 -5.86 -4.65
C PHE A 114 0.34 -7.12 -3.79
N GLY A 115 1.34 -7.44 -2.97
CA GLY A 115 1.29 -8.57 -2.05
C GLY A 115 0.13 -8.46 -1.06
N GLU A 116 -0.06 -7.29 -0.48
CA GLU A 116 -1.16 -6.99 0.45
C GLU A 116 -2.53 -7.14 -0.22
N ALA A 117 -2.71 -6.59 -1.43
CA ALA A 117 -3.94 -6.70 -2.19
C ALA A 117 -4.28 -8.16 -2.54
N VAL A 118 -3.28 -8.96 -2.91
CA VAL A 118 -3.44 -10.40 -3.17
C VAL A 118 -3.88 -11.14 -1.91
N LEU A 119 -3.23 -10.89 -0.77
CA LEU A 119 -3.61 -11.48 0.51
C LEU A 119 -5.03 -11.08 0.92
N ALA A 120 -5.40 -9.82 0.76
CA ALA A 120 -6.75 -9.35 1.05
C ALA A 120 -7.81 -10.05 0.18
N GLN A 121 -7.49 -10.36 -1.08
CA GLN A 121 -8.40 -11.10 -1.98
C GLN A 121 -8.49 -12.59 -1.64
N ILE A 122 -7.38 -13.23 -1.23
CA ILE A 122 -7.36 -14.67 -0.89
C ILE A 122 -8.15 -14.93 0.40
N PHE A 123 -7.98 -14.07 1.39
CA PHE A 123 -8.56 -14.25 2.73
C PHE A 123 -9.86 -13.48 2.98
N LYS A 124 -10.46 -12.90 1.92
CA LYS A 124 -11.76 -12.22 2.05
C LYS A 124 -12.87 -13.17 2.46
N GLU A 125 -13.84 -12.63 3.18
CA GLU A 125 -15.06 -13.34 3.62
C GLU A 125 -16.31 -12.55 3.29
N LYS A 126 -17.44 -13.28 3.26
CA LYS A 126 -18.75 -12.62 3.28
C LYS A 126 -19.26 -12.59 4.73
N VAL A 127 -19.39 -11.39 5.26
CA VAL A 127 -19.95 -11.14 6.59
C VAL A 127 -21.24 -10.34 6.41
N ASN A 128 -22.36 -10.86 6.89
CA ASN A 128 -23.69 -10.23 6.76
C ASN A 128 -24.08 -9.85 5.31
N GLY A 129 -23.63 -10.64 4.32
CA GLY A 129 -23.91 -10.40 2.90
C GLY A 129 -22.91 -9.46 2.20
N GLU A 130 -22.03 -8.79 2.92
CA GLU A 130 -21.00 -7.93 2.38
C GLU A 130 -19.64 -8.64 2.31
N VAL A 131 -18.86 -8.33 1.28
CA VAL A 131 -17.50 -8.87 1.13
C VAL A 131 -16.55 -8.01 1.94
N THR A 132 -15.96 -8.60 2.98
CA THR A 132 -14.96 -7.98 3.84
C THR A 132 -13.62 -8.70 3.71
N GLY A 133 -12.53 -7.93 3.89
CA GLY A 133 -11.15 -8.45 3.84
C GLY A 133 -10.21 -7.44 4.48
N GLY A 134 -8.92 -7.71 4.40
CA GLY A 134 -7.89 -6.79 4.88
C GLY A 134 -6.94 -7.43 5.90
N PRO A 135 -6.10 -6.63 6.59
CA PRO A 135 -5.03 -7.13 7.46
C PRO A 135 -5.52 -8.07 8.55
N ALA A 136 -6.60 -7.73 9.26
CA ALA A 136 -7.15 -8.59 10.31
C ALA A 136 -7.51 -10.00 9.81
N TYR A 137 -8.05 -10.11 8.59
CA TYR A 137 -8.46 -11.40 8.02
C TYR A 137 -7.27 -12.26 7.59
N TYR A 138 -6.30 -11.72 6.87
CA TYR A 138 -5.15 -12.52 6.45
C TYR A 138 -4.17 -12.81 7.59
N ILE A 139 -4.10 -11.97 8.63
CA ILE A 139 -3.33 -12.27 9.84
C ILE A 139 -4.02 -13.39 10.64
N SER A 140 -5.31 -13.29 10.89
CA SER A 140 -6.02 -14.31 11.68
C SER A 140 -6.03 -15.67 11.00
N LYS A 141 -6.18 -15.73 9.69
CA LYS A 141 -6.27 -16.99 8.92
C LYS A 141 -4.94 -17.49 8.42
N GLY A 142 -4.08 -16.61 7.90
CA GLY A 142 -2.78 -16.96 7.34
C GLY A 142 -1.76 -17.29 8.42
N LEU A 143 -1.62 -16.44 9.43
CA LEU A 143 -0.73 -16.65 10.57
C LEU A 143 -1.38 -17.39 11.75
N LYS A 144 -2.71 -17.63 11.68
CA LYS A 144 -3.51 -18.27 12.74
C LYS A 144 -3.37 -17.58 14.11
N SER A 145 -3.07 -16.29 14.12
CA SER A 145 -2.86 -15.49 15.33
C SER A 145 -3.99 -14.47 15.49
N LYS A 146 -4.95 -14.79 16.36
CA LYS A 146 -6.03 -13.86 16.71
C LYS A 146 -5.52 -12.63 17.47
N PHE A 147 -4.46 -12.80 18.24
CA PHE A 147 -3.86 -11.71 19.01
C PHE A 147 -3.30 -10.63 18.07
N LEU A 148 -2.51 -11.00 17.07
CA LEU A 148 -1.98 -10.04 16.09
C LEU A 148 -3.09 -9.40 15.23
N ALA A 149 -4.12 -10.17 14.89
CA ALA A 149 -5.25 -9.67 14.12
C ALA A 149 -6.09 -8.61 14.85
N SER A 150 -6.10 -8.63 16.18
CA SER A 150 -6.86 -7.66 16.99
C SER A 150 -6.21 -6.28 17.07
N PHE A 151 -4.97 -6.13 16.60
CA PHE A 151 -4.31 -4.81 16.46
C PHE A 151 -4.77 -4.03 15.21
N PHE A 152 -5.47 -4.67 14.29
CA PHE A 152 -6.00 -4.12 13.05
C PHE A 152 -7.52 -4.14 13.01
#